data_e903f662980948b58a84cf5408e9eb4a
#
_entry.id   e903f662980948b58a84cf5408e9eb4a
#
_cell.length_a   1.000
_cell.length_b   1.000
_cell.length_c   1.000
_cell.angle_alpha   90.00
_cell.angle_beta   90.00
_cell.angle_gamma   90.00
#
_symmetry.space_group_name_H-M   'P 1'
#
loop_
_entity.id
_entity.type
_entity.pdbx_description
1 polymer ?
#
loop_
_entity_poly.entity_id
_entity_poly.type
_entity_poly.pdbx_seq_one_letter_code
_entity_poly.pdbx_strand_id
1 'polypeptide(L)'
;MHPGHWLQLLGDMHMSNSVTDERAYAFIAWDLSPDHSFAKDSSEELSVRRVPFAEALKMADSGAITDAFTLVMLYKADHLLRTGGLPPELAKLMQA
;
A
#
# COMPACT_ATOMS: atom_id res chain seq x y z
N MET A 1 0.87 -8.30 -12.13
CA MET A 1 1.52 -7.01 -12.35
C MET A 1 2.96 -7.05 -11.86
N HIS A 2 3.85 -6.44 -12.61
CA HIS A 2 5.23 -6.28 -12.21
C HIS A 2 5.47 -4.84 -11.78
N PRO A 3 6.05 -4.62 -10.59
CA PRO A 3 6.46 -3.27 -10.21
C PRO A 3 7.74 -2.90 -10.96
N GLY A 4 7.77 -1.68 -11.49
CA GLY A 4 9.00 -1.10 -12.04
C GLY A 4 9.93 -0.65 -10.92
N HIS A 5 9.34 -0.19 -9.82
CA HIS A 5 10.07 0.31 -8.66
C HIS A 5 9.32 -0.07 -7.39
N TRP A 6 10.04 -0.15 -6.28
CA TRP A 6 9.43 -0.35 -4.98
C TRP A 6 10.32 0.19 -3.87
N LEU A 7 9.70 0.52 -2.76
CA LEU A 7 10.34 1.12 -1.61
C LEU A 7 9.72 0.54 -0.35
N GLN A 8 10.54 0.20 0.62
CA GLN A 8 10.03 -0.26 1.90
C GLN A 8 9.53 0.94 2.71
N LEU A 9 8.26 0.93 3.07
CA LEU A 9 7.64 1.96 3.90
C LEU A 9 7.88 1.71 5.38
N LEU A 10 7.68 0.49 5.80
CA LEU A 10 7.81 0.06 7.18
C LEU A 10 8.41 -1.34 7.21
N GLY A 11 9.23 -1.61 8.20
CA GLY A 11 9.81 -2.91 8.40
C GLY A 11 9.55 -3.43 9.81
N ASP A 12 9.56 -4.74 9.93
CA ASP A 12 9.55 -5.46 11.19
C ASP A 12 8.41 -5.03 12.13
N MET A 13 7.21 -4.92 11.57
CA MET A 13 6.02 -4.63 12.37
C MET A 13 5.56 -5.88 13.11
N HIS A 14 5.30 -5.74 14.39
CA HIS A 14 4.76 -6.83 15.19
C HIS A 14 3.25 -6.92 14.98
N MET A 15 2.78 -8.13 14.68
CA MET A 15 1.34 -8.38 14.53
C MET A 15 0.65 -8.48 15.89
N SER A 16 1.33 -9.11 16.84
CA SER A 16 0.83 -9.24 18.20
C SER A 16 2.02 -9.53 19.11
N ASN A 17 2.08 -8.82 20.22
CA ASN A 17 3.19 -8.99 21.16
C ASN A 17 3.00 -10.19 22.09
N SER A 18 1.80 -10.75 22.18
CA SER A 18 1.47 -11.75 23.19
C SER A 18 1.10 -13.12 22.63
N VAL A 19 0.77 -13.21 21.34
CA VAL A 19 0.15 -14.41 20.79
C VAL A 19 0.94 -14.99 19.63
N THR A 20 1.69 -14.18 18.87
CA THR A 20 2.33 -14.65 17.65
C THR A 20 3.67 -13.96 17.44
N ASP A 21 4.60 -14.66 16.79
CA ASP A 21 5.88 -14.12 16.34
C ASP A 21 5.79 -13.55 14.92
N GLU A 22 4.61 -13.39 14.37
CA GLU A 22 4.46 -12.85 13.02
C GLU A 22 4.99 -11.43 12.91
N ARG A 23 5.70 -11.19 11.83
CA ARG A 23 6.24 -9.88 11.47
C ARG A 23 5.70 -9.47 10.12
N ALA A 24 5.49 -8.19 9.94
CA ALA A 24 5.01 -7.66 8.68
C ALA A 24 5.94 -6.58 8.17
N TYR A 25 6.06 -6.51 6.84
CA TYR A 25 6.86 -5.50 6.15
C TYR A 25 5.98 -4.85 5.09
N ALA A 26 6.00 -3.54 5.03
CA ALA A 26 5.16 -2.81 4.09
C ALA A 26 6.02 -2.16 3.01
N PHE A 27 5.61 -2.34 1.76
CA PHE A 27 6.28 -1.77 0.61
C PHE A 27 5.30 -0.98 -0.23
N ILE A 28 5.78 0.06 -0.90
CA ILE A 28 5.04 0.74 -1.93
C ILE A 28 5.69 0.41 -3.27
N ALA A 29 4.87 0.09 -4.27
CA ALA A 29 5.31 -0.22 -5.61
C ALA A 29 4.65 0.73 -6.59
N TRP A 30 5.38 1.13 -7.63
CA TRP A 30 4.85 2.02 -8.63
C TRP A 30 5.45 1.67 -10.00
N ASP A 31 4.96 2.35 -11.03
CA ASP A 31 5.32 2.05 -12.42
C ASP A 31 5.00 0.58 -12.73
N LEU A 32 3.76 0.20 -12.39
CA LEU A 32 3.30 -1.17 -12.55
C LEU A 32 2.98 -1.44 -14.01
N SER A 33 3.35 -2.64 -14.47
CA SER A 33 2.96 -3.11 -15.79
C SER A 33 2.13 -4.38 -15.64
N PRO A 34 1.13 -4.58 -16.53
CA PRO A 34 0.31 -5.78 -16.50
C PRO A 34 1.16 -7.02 -16.74
N ASP A 35 0.88 -8.06 -15.98
CA ASP A 35 1.45 -9.37 -16.19
C ASP A 35 0.34 -10.33 -16.58
N HIS A 36 0.36 -10.78 -17.83
CA HIS A 36 -0.64 -11.69 -18.35
C HIS A 36 -0.26 -13.16 -18.18
N SER A 37 0.89 -13.42 -17.57
CA SER A 37 1.35 -14.79 -17.33
C SER A 37 0.64 -15.47 -16.19
N PHE A 38 -0.02 -14.71 -15.32
CA PHE A 38 -0.78 -15.25 -14.20
C PHE A 38 -2.24 -15.40 -14.60
N ALA A 39 -2.71 -16.62 -14.61
CA ALA A 39 -4.14 -16.87 -14.68
C ALA A 39 -4.76 -16.34 -13.38
N LYS A 40 -5.89 -15.67 -13.49
CA LYS A 40 -6.64 -15.30 -12.31
C LYS A 40 -7.06 -16.57 -11.59
N ASP A 41 -6.71 -16.63 -10.33
CA ASP A 41 -7.21 -17.71 -9.50
C ASP A 41 -8.70 -17.48 -9.27
N SER A 42 -9.52 -18.26 -9.92
CA SER A 42 -10.96 -18.12 -9.85
C SER A 42 -11.53 -18.47 -8.48
N SER A 43 -10.72 -19.06 -7.61
CA SER A 43 -11.13 -19.35 -6.24
C SER A 43 -11.02 -18.15 -5.30
N GLU A 44 -10.33 -17.10 -5.72
CA GLU A 44 -10.19 -15.89 -4.93
C GLU A 44 -11.14 -14.80 -5.42
N GLU A 45 -12.11 -14.47 -4.59
CA GLU A 45 -13.04 -13.39 -4.86
C GLU A 45 -12.45 -12.05 -4.45
N LEU A 46 -11.32 -11.69 -5.08
CA LEU A 46 -10.69 -10.41 -4.83
C LEU A 46 -11.21 -9.37 -5.80
N SER A 47 -11.76 -8.32 -5.25
CA SER A 47 -12.18 -7.16 -6.03
C SER A 47 -11.06 -6.12 -5.99
N VAL A 48 -10.52 -5.80 -7.16
CA VAL A 48 -9.45 -4.80 -7.28
C VAL A 48 -10.05 -3.50 -7.80
N ARG A 49 -9.80 -2.41 -7.06
CA ARG A 49 -10.21 -1.07 -7.47
C ARG A 49 -8.98 -0.19 -7.58
N ARG A 50 -9.03 0.71 -8.57
CA ARG A 50 -8.05 1.80 -8.66
C ARG A 50 -8.70 3.05 -8.11
N VAL A 51 -8.04 3.65 -7.12
CA VAL A 51 -8.51 4.91 -6.54
C VAL A 51 -7.34 5.88 -6.45
N PRO A 52 -7.59 7.18 -6.60
CA PRO A 52 -6.56 8.17 -6.31
C PRO A 52 -6.08 8.07 -4.87
N PHE A 53 -4.82 8.39 -4.63
CA PHE A 53 -4.26 8.29 -3.28
C PHE A 53 -5.05 9.15 -2.28
N ALA A 54 -5.43 10.36 -2.68
CA ALA A 54 -6.22 11.24 -1.81
C ALA A 54 -7.56 10.61 -1.43
N GLU A 55 -8.18 9.87 -2.34
CA GLU A 55 -9.43 9.17 -2.07
C GLU A 55 -9.19 8.02 -1.09
N ALA A 56 -8.10 7.28 -1.26
CA ALA A 56 -7.74 6.21 -0.33
C ALA A 56 -7.55 6.76 1.09
N LEU A 57 -6.92 7.92 1.23
CA LEU A 57 -6.76 8.58 2.52
C LEU A 57 -8.11 8.96 3.14
N LYS A 58 -9.04 9.46 2.35
CA LYS A 58 -10.38 9.76 2.83
C LYS A 58 -11.09 8.51 3.31
N MET A 59 -10.91 7.40 2.60
CA MET A 59 -11.49 6.13 3.01
C MET A 59 -10.90 5.64 4.33
N ALA A 60 -9.61 5.86 4.54
CA ALA A 60 -8.96 5.53 5.81
C ALA A 60 -9.51 6.39 6.94
N ASP A 61 -9.61 7.69 6.70
CA ASP A 61 -10.04 8.65 7.71
C ASP A 61 -11.52 8.48 8.09
N SER A 62 -12.35 8.12 7.14
CA SER A 62 -13.80 7.97 7.36
C SER A 62 -14.20 6.64 7.98
N GLY A 63 -13.27 5.68 8.09
CA GLY A 63 -13.57 4.35 8.59
C GLY A 63 -14.04 3.37 7.52
N ALA A 64 -14.03 3.75 6.25
CA ALA A 64 -14.36 2.83 5.17
C ALA A 64 -13.31 1.73 5.02
N ILE A 65 -12.06 2.04 5.34
CA ILE A 65 -10.99 1.06 5.42
C ILE A 65 -10.76 0.76 6.90
N THR A 66 -10.89 -0.50 7.26
CA THR A 66 -10.78 -0.94 8.67
C THR A 66 -9.57 -1.82 8.94
N ASP A 67 -8.88 -2.28 7.90
CA ASP A 67 -7.70 -3.12 8.07
C ASP A 67 -6.54 -2.32 8.61
N ALA A 68 -6.00 -2.74 9.76
CA ALA A 68 -4.97 -1.99 10.47
C ALA A 68 -3.70 -1.80 9.64
N PHE A 69 -3.29 -2.83 8.90
CA PHE A 69 -2.08 -2.71 8.07
C PHE A 69 -2.25 -1.73 6.94
N THR A 70 -3.41 -1.75 6.30
CA THR A 70 -3.72 -0.80 5.24
C THR A 70 -3.71 0.63 5.77
N LEU A 71 -4.32 0.84 6.95
CA LEU A 71 -4.34 2.15 7.59
C LEU A 71 -2.93 2.66 7.89
N VAL A 72 -2.09 1.80 8.47
CA VAL A 72 -0.71 2.17 8.79
C VAL A 72 0.06 2.53 7.54
N MET A 73 -0.08 1.72 6.48
CA MET A 73 0.62 1.98 5.21
C MET A 73 0.18 3.28 4.56
N LEU A 74 -1.11 3.56 4.56
CA LEU A 74 -1.65 4.79 3.97
C LEU A 74 -1.17 6.02 4.72
N TYR A 75 -1.22 5.99 6.04
CA TYR A 75 -0.77 7.13 6.84
C TYR A 75 0.74 7.32 6.77
N LYS A 76 1.51 6.25 6.70
CA LYS A 76 2.96 6.35 6.52
C LYS A 76 3.30 6.95 5.16
N ALA A 77 2.64 6.48 4.11
CA ALA A 77 2.84 7.03 2.77
C ALA A 77 2.49 8.51 2.71
N ASP A 78 1.39 8.91 3.34
CA ASP A 78 0.99 10.31 3.41
C ASP A 78 2.01 11.16 4.16
N HIS A 79 2.50 10.65 5.28
CA HIS A 79 3.53 11.34 6.06
C HIS A 79 4.78 11.58 5.22
N LEU A 80 5.26 10.56 4.53
CA LEU A 80 6.44 10.67 3.68
C LEU A 80 6.20 11.63 2.51
N LEU A 81 5.00 11.61 1.95
CA LEU A 81 4.63 12.54 0.88
C LEU A 81 4.73 13.99 1.36
N ARG A 82 4.20 14.28 2.53
CA ARG A 82 4.21 15.63 3.10
C ARG A 82 5.59 16.10 3.52
N THR A 83 6.45 15.19 3.96
CA THR A 83 7.78 15.54 4.48
C THR A 83 8.87 15.43 3.43
N GLY A 84 8.54 15.05 2.20
CA GLY A 84 9.52 14.92 1.14
C GLY A 84 10.36 13.65 1.22
N GLY A 85 9.89 12.64 1.95
CA GLY A 85 10.60 11.37 2.12
C GLY A 85 10.43 10.38 1.00
N LEU A 86 9.61 10.71 -0.02
CA LEU A 86 9.39 9.84 -1.17
C LEU A 86 10.17 10.32 -2.39
N PRO A 87 10.56 9.39 -3.31
CA PRO A 87 11.14 9.82 -4.58
C PRO A 87 10.22 10.80 -5.31
N PRO A 88 10.77 11.84 -5.95
CA PRO A 88 9.93 12.85 -6.61
C PRO A 88 8.95 12.30 -7.64
N GLU A 89 9.38 11.30 -8.40
CA GLU A 89 8.53 10.67 -9.40
C GLU A 89 7.31 9.99 -8.78
N LEU A 90 7.50 9.33 -7.63
CA LEU A 90 6.40 8.70 -6.92
C LEU A 90 5.47 9.73 -6.30
N ALA A 91 6.04 10.75 -5.65
CA ALA A 91 5.25 11.82 -5.04
C ALA A 91 4.34 12.49 -6.07
N LYS A 92 4.85 12.68 -7.29
CA LYS A 92 4.08 13.27 -8.39
C LYS A 92 2.90 12.39 -8.79
N LEU A 93 3.11 11.08 -8.87
CA LEU A 93 2.06 10.12 -9.20
C LEU A 93 0.97 10.11 -8.13
N MET A 94 1.34 10.22 -6.88
CA MET A 94 0.40 10.19 -5.76
C MET A 94 -0.45 11.44 -5.67
N GLN A 95 0.02 12.55 -6.23
CA GLN A 95 -0.70 13.83 -6.23
C GLN A 95 -1.57 14.01 -7.48
N ALA A 96 -1.49 13.10 -8.41
CA ALA A 96 -2.25 13.19 -9.65
C ALA A 96 -3.73 12.87 -9.45
#